data_2e1bf5b21fa84327c56a60d4202fdc25
#
_entry.id   2e1bf5b21fa84327c56a60d4202fdc25
#
_cell.length_a   1.000
_cell.length_b   1.000
_cell.length_c   1.000
_cell.angle_alpha   90.00
_cell.angle_beta   90.00
_cell.angle_gamma   90.00
#
_symmetry.space_group_name_H-M   'P 1'
#
loop_
_entity.id
_entity.type
_entity.pdbx_description
1 polymer ?
#
loop_
_entity_poly.entity_id
_entity_poly.type
_entity_poly.pdbx_seq_one_letter_code
_entity_poly.pdbx_strand_id
1 'polypeptide(L)'
;MSPREVAKDEIINGIEFKKGERIFFMFSSAGHDEAYFDTPEVFDIKRNTGPSIPFGAGPHFCGGAAVARSLITEVALPKLFSACPDLRLTGPVPFTGWAFRGPRKMPVAWPPQSPHI
;
A
#
# COMPACT_ATOMS: atom_id res chain seq x y z
N MET A 1 7.04 -3.60 -4.51
CA MET A 1 7.84 -3.05 -5.61
C MET A 1 7.71 -3.89 -6.87
N SER A 2 8.06 -3.33 -8.04
CA SER A 2 8.01 -4.04 -9.31
C SER A 2 9.31 -3.84 -10.09
N PRO A 3 9.99 -4.92 -10.50
CA PRO A 3 11.21 -4.81 -11.31
C PRO A 3 10.88 -4.52 -12.77
N ARG A 4 11.80 -3.84 -13.45
CA ARG A 4 11.82 -3.66 -14.91
C ARG A 4 13.26 -3.79 -15.38
N GLU A 5 13.41 -4.13 -16.64
CA GLU A 5 14.69 -4.06 -17.36
C GLU A 5 14.65 -2.86 -18.32
N VAL A 6 15.75 -2.15 -18.37
CA VAL A 6 15.90 -0.99 -19.27
C VAL A 6 16.05 -1.51 -20.71
N ALA A 7 15.10 -1.15 -21.56
CA ALA A 7 15.03 -1.65 -22.94
C ALA A 7 16.07 -1.02 -23.89
N LYS A 8 16.49 0.21 -23.62
CA LYS A 8 17.48 0.97 -24.39
C LYS A 8 18.17 1.99 -23.48
N ASP A 9 19.35 2.45 -23.89
CA ASP A 9 20.02 3.56 -23.23
C ASP A 9 19.14 4.80 -23.29
N GLU A 10 18.95 5.45 -22.15
CA GLU A 10 18.10 6.64 -22.05
C GLU A 10 18.51 7.52 -20.86
N ILE A 11 18.23 8.83 -20.95
CA ILE A 11 18.41 9.76 -19.84
C ILE A 11 17.04 10.27 -19.43
N ILE A 12 16.66 10.03 -18.18
CA ILE A 12 15.37 10.48 -17.62
C ILE A 12 15.66 11.37 -16.40
N ASN A 13 15.22 12.61 -16.46
CA ASN A 13 15.45 13.61 -15.40
C ASN A 13 16.93 13.74 -14.99
N GLY A 14 17.86 13.65 -15.96
CA GLY A 14 19.30 13.76 -15.74
C GLY A 14 19.97 12.49 -15.23
N ILE A 15 19.23 11.40 -15.04
CA ILE A 15 19.75 10.09 -14.63
C ILE A 15 19.94 9.23 -15.87
N GLU A 16 21.15 8.70 -16.06
CA GLU A 16 21.49 7.77 -17.14
C GLU A 16 21.01 6.36 -16.79
N PHE A 17 20.32 5.73 -17.72
CA PHE A 17 19.93 4.32 -17.69
C PHE A 17 20.55 3.58 -18.86
N LYS A 18 21.18 2.44 -18.61
CA LYS A 18 21.78 1.60 -19.66
C LYS A 18 20.91 0.40 -19.96
N LYS A 19 20.84 0.03 -21.22
CA LYS A 19 20.14 -1.18 -21.67
C LYS A 19 20.57 -2.41 -20.87
N GLY A 20 19.59 -3.17 -20.38
CA GLY A 20 19.81 -4.39 -19.59
C GLY A 20 19.92 -4.15 -18.08
N GLU A 21 20.01 -2.90 -17.61
CA GLU A 21 19.97 -2.61 -16.18
C GLU A 21 18.63 -2.98 -15.58
N ARG A 22 18.64 -3.43 -14.32
CA ARG A 22 17.42 -3.66 -13.54
C ARG A 22 17.10 -2.46 -12.67
N ILE A 23 15.89 -1.96 -12.82
CA ILE A 23 15.32 -0.90 -11.98
C ILE A 23 14.15 -1.44 -11.17
N PHE A 24 13.91 -0.85 -10.01
CA PHE A 24 12.82 -1.22 -9.11
C PHE A 24 11.92 -0.03 -8.82
N PHE A 25 10.66 -0.15 -9.19
CA PHE A 25 9.66 0.85 -8.80
C PHE A 25 9.21 0.60 -7.35
N MET A 26 9.51 1.54 -6.48
CA MET A 26 9.20 1.49 -5.05
C MET A 26 7.87 2.20 -4.79
N PHE A 27 6.74 1.55 -5.11
CA PHE A 27 5.40 2.17 -5.04
C PHE A 27 5.03 2.69 -3.65
N SER A 28 5.48 2.03 -2.58
CA SER A 28 5.26 2.51 -1.22
C SER A 28 6.04 3.79 -0.92
N SER A 29 7.27 3.91 -1.40
CA SER A 29 8.07 5.13 -1.28
C SER A 29 7.45 6.28 -2.07
N ALA A 30 6.95 6.00 -3.27
CA ALA A 30 6.27 7.01 -4.09
C ALA A 30 5.02 7.59 -3.40
N GLY A 31 4.37 6.80 -2.51
CA GLY A 31 3.25 7.28 -1.69
C GLY A 31 3.67 8.21 -0.53
N HIS A 32 4.98 8.34 -0.28
CA HIS A 32 5.57 9.22 0.73
C HIS A 32 6.42 10.33 0.12
N ASP A 33 6.24 10.61 -1.17
CA ASP A 33 6.99 11.65 -1.88
C ASP A 33 6.37 13.04 -1.59
N GLU A 34 7.13 13.88 -0.88
CA GLU A 34 6.72 15.23 -0.48
C GLU A 34 6.50 16.17 -1.68
N ALA A 35 7.03 15.85 -2.86
CA ALA A 35 6.76 16.59 -4.08
C ALA A 35 5.31 16.41 -4.58
N TYR A 36 4.63 15.37 -4.13
CA TYR A 36 3.27 15.01 -4.56
C TYR A 36 2.25 14.96 -3.42
N PHE A 37 2.70 14.82 -2.19
CA PHE A 37 1.82 14.66 -1.02
C PHE A 37 2.26 15.56 0.14
N ASP A 38 1.39 16.43 0.58
CA ASP A 38 1.60 17.21 1.80
C ASP A 38 1.62 16.30 3.04
N THR A 39 2.62 16.46 3.90
CA THR A 39 2.76 15.69 5.14
C THR A 39 2.54 14.18 4.95
N PRO A 40 3.32 13.50 4.07
CA PRO A 40 3.02 12.14 3.61
C PRO A 40 3.04 11.09 4.72
N GLU A 41 3.71 11.36 5.84
CA GLU A 41 3.76 10.48 7.02
C GLU A 41 2.47 10.50 7.86
N VAL A 42 1.57 11.46 7.61
CA VAL A 42 0.31 11.56 8.34
C VAL A 42 -0.75 10.71 7.65
N PHE A 43 -1.40 9.83 8.40
CA PHE A 43 -2.57 9.09 7.90
C PHE A 43 -3.78 10.02 7.86
N ASP A 44 -4.18 10.42 6.66
CA ASP A 44 -5.33 11.29 6.42
C ASP A 44 -6.29 10.67 5.40
N ILE A 45 -7.47 10.28 5.88
CA ILE A 45 -8.53 9.68 5.04
C ILE A 45 -9.16 10.66 4.05
N LYS A 46 -8.91 11.96 4.20
CA LYS A 46 -9.41 13.02 3.31
C LYS A 46 -8.38 13.45 2.27
N ARG A 47 -7.17 12.90 2.34
CA ARG A 47 -6.09 13.23 1.43
C ARG A 47 -6.50 13.00 -0.03
N ASN A 48 -6.11 13.92 -0.90
CA ASN A 48 -6.18 13.69 -2.35
C ASN A 48 -5.22 12.55 -2.73
N THR A 49 -5.74 11.42 -3.14
CA THR A 49 -4.97 10.24 -3.55
C THR A 49 -4.80 10.14 -5.08
N GLY A 50 -5.18 11.16 -5.84
CA GLY A 50 -5.04 11.19 -7.30
C GLY A 50 -3.64 10.84 -7.82
N PRO A 51 -2.56 11.39 -7.23
CA PRO A 51 -1.18 11.03 -7.62
C PRO A 51 -0.74 9.63 -7.20
N SER A 52 -1.50 8.92 -6.37
CA SER A 52 -1.09 7.64 -5.76
C SER A 52 -1.07 6.51 -6.78
N ILE A 53 0.01 5.72 -6.78
CA ILE A 53 0.23 4.60 -7.71
C ILE A 53 0.45 3.24 -7.04
N PRO A 54 -0.29 2.88 -5.97
CA PRO A 54 -0.04 1.62 -5.24
C PRO A 54 -0.26 0.37 -6.09
N PHE A 55 -1.06 0.46 -7.13
CA PHE A 55 -1.35 -0.61 -8.09
C PHE A 55 -0.58 -0.46 -9.41
N GLY A 56 0.43 0.40 -9.46
CA GLY A 56 1.15 0.74 -10.67
C GLY A 56 0.36 1.66 -11.61
N ALA A 57 0.82 1.76 -12.85
CA ALA A 57 0.21 2.58 -13.89
C ALA A 57 0.51 2.00 -15.28
N GLY A 58 -0.16 2.54 -16.31
CA GLY A 58 0.06 2.17 -17.71
C GLY A 58 -0.29 0.71 -18.03
N PRO A 59 0.37 0.10 -19.03
CA PRO A 59 0.04 -1.25 -19.51
C PRO A 59 0.18 -2.35 -18.45
N HIS A 60 0.93 -2.09 -17.38
CA HIS A 60 1.14 -3.01 -16.27
C HIS A 60 0.33 -2.65 -15.02
N PHE A 61 -0.70 -1.81 -15.14
CA PHE A 61 -1.63 -1.55 -14.04
C PHE A 61 -2.20 -2.88 -13.51
N CYS A 62 -2.30 -3.01 -12.20
CA CYS A 62 -2.77 -4.25 -11.58
C CYS A 62 -4.20 -4.60 -12.01
N GLY A 63 -4.37 -5.72 -12.73
CA GLY A 63 -5.68 -6.18 -13.17
C GLY A 63 -6.65 -6.55 -12.05
N GLY A 64 -6.12 -6.85 -10.85
CA GLY A 64 -6.91 -7.16 -9.66
C GLY A 64 -7.27 -5.95 -8.79
N ALA A 65 -6.87 -4.72 -9.17
CA ALA A 65 -7.01 -3.55 -8.31
C ALA A 65 -8.48 -3.25 -7.93
N ALA A 66 -9.41 -3.36 -8.89
CA ALA A 66 -10.83 -3.12 -8.63
C ALA A 66 -11.40 -4.15 -7.65
N VAL A 67 -11.13 -5.43 -7.91
CA VAL A 67 -11.59 -6.54 -7.05
C VAL A 67 -11.02 -6.43 -5.65
N ALA A 68 -9.71 -6.13 -5.51
CA ALA A 68 -9.06 -5.98 -4.21
C ALA A 68 -9.67 -4.81 -3.42
N ARG A 69 -9.92 -3.67 -4.07
CA ARG A 69 -10.57 -2.52 -3.42
C ARG A 69 -11.97 -2.88 -2.94
N SER A 70 -12.82 -3.38 -3.82
CA SER A 70 -14.19 -3.75 -3.48
C SER A 70 -14.24 -4.78 -2.34
N LEU A 71 -13.43 -5.83 -2.42
CA LEU A 71 -13.37 -6.86 -1.37
C LEU A 71 -12.96 -6.27 -0.01
N ILE A 72 -11.99 -5.37 0.02
CA ILE A 72 -11.54 -4.76 1.27
C ILE A 72 -12.57 -3.77 1.81
N THR A 73 -13.07 -2.84 0.97
CA THR A 73 -13.90 -1.73 1.43
C THR A 73 -15.36 -2.11 1.65
N GLU A 74 -15.90 -3.04 0.85
CA GLU A 74 -17.32 -3.38 0.88
C GLU A 74 -17.60 -4.65 1.70
N VAL A 75 -16.60 -5.51 1.90
CA VAL A 75 -16.78 -6.79 2.57
C VAL A 75 -15.90 -6.92 3.82
N ALA A 76 -14.57 -6.88 3.66
CA ALA A 76 -13.67 -7.26 4.74
C ALA A 76 -13.69 -6.26 5.91
N LEU A 77 -13.50 -4.98 5.64
CA LEU A 77 -13.49 -3.96 6.70
C LEU A 77 -14.85 -3.79 7.37
N PRO A 78 -15.99 -3.69 6.66
CA PRO A 78 -17.29 -3.63 7.30
C PRO A 78 -17.60 -4.83 8.19
N LYS A 79 -17.30 -6.05 7.72
CA LYS A 79 -17.48 -7.26 8.53
C LYS A 79 -16.56 -7.29 9.75
N LEU A 80 -15.30 -6.91 9.59
CA LEU A 80 -14.35 -6.85 10.70
C LEU A 80 -14.80 -5.89 11.79
N PHE A 81 -15.14 -4.66 11.44
CA PHE A 81 -15.55 -3.65 12.43
C PHE A 81 -16.94 -3.90 13.00
N SER A 82 -17.82 -4.56 12.25
CA SER A 82 -19.11 -5.02 12.80
C SER A 82 -18.92 -6.13 13.82
N ALA A 83 -18.02 -7.08 13.57
CA ALA A 83 -17.75 -8.19 14.48
C ALA A 83 -16.87 -7.79 15.68
N CYS A 84 -16.02 -6.80 15.52
CA CYS A 84 -15.04 -6.34 16.50
C CYS A 84 -15.05 -4.80 16.60
N PRO A 85 -16.15 -4.18 17.12
CA PRO A 85 -16.32 -2.72 17.09
C PRO A 85 -15.23 -1.96 17.86
N ASP A 86 -14.71 -2.56 18.94
CA ASP A 86 -13.66 -1.98 19.80
C ASP A 86 -12.28 -2.55 19.49
N LEU A 87 -12.05 -2.99 18.26
CA LEU A 87 -10.76 -3.53 17.82
C LEU A 87 -9.64 -2.49 18.02
N ARG A 88 -8.60 -2.86 18.75
CA ARG A 88 -7.46 -1.99 19.01
C ARG A 88 -6.14 -2.75 18.95
N LEU A 89 -5.09 -2.04 18.59
CA LEU A 89 -3.72 -2.56 18.69
C LEU A 89 -3.32 -2.70 20.17
N THR A 90 -2.63 -3.80 20.50
CA THR A 90 -2.13 -4.08 21.85
C THR A 90 -0.61 -4.11 21.94
N GLY A 91 0.07 -3.84 20.83
CA GLY A 91 1.53 -3.81 20.79
C GLY A 91 2.06 -3.32 19.45
N PRO A 92 3.38 -3.29 19.30
CA PRO A 92 4.02 -2.79 18.08
C PRO A 92 3.70 -3.67 16.88
N VAL A 93 3.65 -3.03 15.71
CA VAL A 93 3.43 -3.66 14.41
C VAL A 93 4.72 -3.62 13.60
N PRO A 94 5.63 -4.58 13.75
CA PRO A 94 6.88 -4.60 13.00
C PRO A 94 6.62 -4.91 11.52
N PHE A 95 7.16 -4.05 10.65
CA PHE A 95 7.14 -4.25 9.20
C PHE A 95 8.38 -5.01 8.76
N THR A 96 8.21 -6.01 7.92
CA THR A 96 9.29 -6.82 7.36
C THR A 96 9.08 -7.07 5.87
N GLY A 97 10.11 -7.63 5.25
CA GLY A 97 10.10 -7.94 3.82
C GLY A 97 10.69 -6.82 2.97
N TRP A 98 11.22 -7.23 1.81
CA TRP A 98 11.83 -6.34 0.85
C TRP A 98 10.92 -6.16 -0.38
N ALA A 99 10.65 -7.23 -1.13
CA ALA A 99 9.78 -7.19 -2.31
C ALA A 99 8.30 -7.04 -1.93
N PHE A 100 7.88 -7.80 -0.94
CA PHE A 100 6.56 -7.72 -0.32
C PHE A 100 6.75 -7.25 1.12
N ARG A 101 6.67 -5.94 1.33
CA ARG A 101 6.82 -5.33 2.64
C ARG A 101 5.47 -5.13 3.29
N GLY A 102 5.33 -5.64 4.51
CA GLY A 102 4.09 -5.52 5.26
C GLY A 102 4.27 -5.86 6.74
N PRO A 103 3.22 -5.76 7.54
CA PRO A 103 3.25 -6.13 8.94
C PRO A 103 3.45 -7.65 9.08
N ARG A 104 4.48 -8.03 9.83
CA ARG A 104 4.72 -9.45 10.17
C ARG A 104 3.74 -9.95 11.22
N LYS A 105 3.33 -9.08 12.13
CA LYS A 105 2.44 -9.35 13.24
C LYS A 105 1.65 -8.09 13.57
N MET A 106 0.37 -8.24 13.80
CA MET A 106 -0.51 -7.19 14.29
C MET A 106 -1.21 -7.71 15.56
N PRO A 107 -0.65 -7.48 16.75
CA PRO A 107 -1.31 -7.87 17.99
C PRO A 107 -2.53 -6.98 18.19
N VAL A 108 -3.70 -7.58 18.27
CA VAL A 108 -4.97 -6.89 18.45
C VAL A 108 -5.75 -7.49 19.59
N ALA A 109 -6.62 -6.70 20.20
CA ALA A 109 -7.63 -7.16 21.14
C ALA A 109 -8.96 -6.48 20.82
N TRP A 110 -10.04 -7.16 21.16
CA TRP A 110 -11.41 -6.64 21.20
C TRP A 110 -12.12 -7.31 22.38
N PRO A 111 -13.04 -6.61 23.07
CA PRO A 111 -13.82 -7.23 24.12
C PRO A 111 -14.70 -8.35 23.54
N PRO A 112 -14.96 -9.44 24.30
CA PRO A 112 -15.94 -10.43 23.88
C PRO A 112 -17.32 -9.75 23.75
N GLN A 113 -18.01 -10.04 22.65
CA GLN A 113 -19.39 -9.62 22.51
C GLN A 113 -20.22 -10.38 23.56
N SER A 114 -21.06 -9.65 24.30
CA SER A 114 -22.07 -10.29 25.15
C SER A 114 -22.97 -11.14 24.25
N PRO A 115 -23.29 -12.39 24.63
CA PRO A 115 -24.24 -13.17 23.85
C PRO A 115 -25.55 -12.38 23.73
N HIS A 116 -26.00 -12.17 22.51
CA HIS A 116 -27.34 -11.64 22.28
C HIS A 116 -28.34 -12.64 22.87
N ILE A 117 -28.97 -12.27 23.99
CA ILE A 117 -30.09 -12.99 24.59
C ILE A 117 -31.31 -12.72 23.74
#